data_49218ccf0a58138b2aacaed5709ba636
#
_entry.id   49218ccf0a58138b2aacaed5709ba636
#
_cell.length_a   1.000
_cell.length_b   1.000
_cell.length_c   1.000
_cell.angle_alpha   90.00
_cell.angle_beta   90.00
_cell.angle_gamma   90.00
#
_symmetry.space_group_name_H-M   'P 1'
#
loop_
_entity.id
_entity.type
_entity.pdbx_description
1 polymer ?
#
loop_
_entity_poly.entity_id
_entity_poly.type
_entity_poly.pdbx_seq_one_letter_code
_entity_poly.pdbx_strand_id
1 'polypeptide(L)'
;LVWEFSHPNEYVGSAMGSVQRLPNNNTLINWGRLIGQGGGFTEVDYDKNIVLDIQYPDTVHSYRVTKSNWNFDTNLISGDTNLDSIVDIIDLSLIANYSNQEQSSLDVFHLFRFDINKDRHINDDDIHLLAQIIIGL
;
A
#
# COMPACT_ATOMS: atom_id res chain seq x y z
N LEU A 1 -2.09 -26.98 -25.00
CA LEU A 1 -2.34 -25.66 -24.35
C LEU A 1 -3.15 -25.89 -23.09
N VAL A 2 -2.67 -25.42 -21.94
CA VAL A 2 -3.35 -25.67 -20.65
C VAL A 2 -4.36 -24.55 -20.36
N TRP A 3 -4.00 -23.30 -20.63
CA TRP A 3 -4.85 -22.13 -20.45
C TRP A 3 -4.33 -20.97 -21.31
N GLU A 4 -5.22 -20.16 -21.85
CA GLU A 4 -4.90 -18.96 -22.60
C GLU A 4 -5.95 -17.88 -22.36
N PHE A 5 -5.57 -16.62 -22.52
CA PHE A 5 -6.46 -15.49 -22.50
C PHE A 5 -6.07 -14.49 -23.59
N SER A 6 -7.06 -14.02 -24.34
CA SER A 6 -6.93 -12.92 -25.29
C SER A 6 -7.82 -11.80 -24.83
N HIS A 7 -7.27 -10.59 -24.68
CA HIS A 7 -8.05 -9.44 -24.24
C HIS A 7 -9.08 -9.03 -25.29
N PRO A 8 -10.33 -8.68 -24.94
CA PRO A 8 -11.38 -8.26 -25.92
C PRO A 8 -10.96 -7.09 -26.81
N ASN A 9 -10.12 -6.19 -26.29
CA ASN A 9 -9.55 -5.06 -27.04
C ASN A 9 -8.29 -5.44 -27.86
N GLU A 10 -8.04 -6.71 -28.07
CA GLU A 10 -6.91 -7.23 -28.86
C GLU A 10 -5.54 -6.67 -28.43
N TYR A 11 -5.31 -6.55 -27.12
CA TYR A 11 -4.05 -6.03 -26.58
C TYR A 11 -2.85 -6.85 -27.03
N VAL A 12 -1.88 -6.17 -27.63
CA VAL A 12 -0.61 -6.75 -28.05
C VAL A 12 0.53 -5.96 -27.41
N GLY A 13 1.21 -6.59 -26.47
CA GLY A 13 2.40 -6.02 -25.86
C GLY A 13 3.60 -6.06 -26.81
N SER A 14 4.20 -4.92 -27.13
CA SER A 14 5.39 -4.85 -27.98
C SER A 14 6.70 -5.09 -27.21
N ALA A 15 6.69 -4.86 -25.91
CA ALA A 15 7.81 -5.05 -25.01
C ALA A 15 7.34 -5.08 -23.55
N MET A 16 8.17 -5.66 -22.67
CA MET A 16 7.87 -5.81 -21.25
C MET A 16 6.65 -6.70 -21.04
N GLY A 17 6.16 -6.78 -19.84
CA GLY A 17 4.99 -7.58 -19.50
C GLY A 17 5.31 -8.72 -18.54
N SER A 18 4.30 -9.16 -17.84
CA SER A 18 4.41 -10.26 -16.89
C SER A 18 3.06 -10.93 -16.68
N VAL A 19 3.10 -12.18 -16.26
CA VAL A 19 1.90 -12.93 -15.86
C VAL A 19 2.14 -13.52 -14.48
N GLN A 20 1.15 -13.40 -13.60
CA GLN A 20 1.16 -13.99 -12.28
C GLN A 20 -0.14 -14.76 -12.04
N ARG A 21 -0.02 -16.04 -11.66
CA ARG A 21 -1.15 -16.81 -11.13
C ARG A 21 -1.32 -16.45 -9.66
N LEU A 22 -2.52 -16.03 -9.30
CA LEU A 22 -2.87 -15.64 -7.92
C LEU A 22 -3.37 -16.85 -7.10
N PRO A 23 -3.32 -16.79 -5.76
CA PRO A 23 -3.79 -17.87 -4.89
C PRO A 23 -5.27 -18.22 -5.05
N ASN A 24 -6.11 -17.27 -5.50
CA ASN A 24 -7.53 -17.47 -5.79
C ASN A 24 -7.80 -18.03 -7.19
N ASN A 25 -6.78 -18.54 -7.89
CA ASN A 25 -6.80 -19.01 -9.27
C ASN A 25 -7.05 -17.93 -10.33
N ASN A 26 -7.14 -16.65 -9.99
CA ASN A 26 -7.11 -15.59 -10.97
C ASN A 26 -5.73 -15.44 -11.61
N THR A 27 -5.68 -14.80 -12.75
CA THR A 27 -4.43 -14.47 -13.45
C THR A 27 -4.32 -12.97 -13.60
N LEU A 28 -3.24 -12.40 -13.08
CA LEU A 28 -2.87 -11.01 -13.32
C LEU A 28 -1.95 -10.95 -14.53
N ILE A 29 -2.32 -10.18 -15.54
CA ILE A 29 -1.61 -10.04 -16.82
C ILE A 29 -1.20 -8.57 -16.95
N ASN A 30 0.09 -8.32 -16.98
CA ASN A 30 0.64 -7.01 -17.32
C ASN A 30 0.97 -6.96 -18.80
N TRP A 31 0.33 -6.06 -19.52
CA TRP A 31 0.52 -5.89 -20.97
C TRP A 31 1.77 -5.07 -21.34
N GLY A 32 2.44 -4.51 -20.33
CA GLY A 32 3.68 -3.76 -20.48
C GLY A 32 3.53 -2.52 -21.35
N ARG A 33 4.09 -2.56 -22.56
CA ARG A 33 3.94 -1.53 -23.58
C ARG A 33 3.03 -2.01 -24.68
N LEU A 34 1.85 -1.45 -24.78
CA LEU A 34 0.94 -1.74 -25.89
C LEU A 34 1.32 -0.96 -27.16
N ILE A 35 0.96 -1.49 -28.31
CA ILE A 35 1.20 -0.83 -29.59
C ILE A 35 0.18 0.29 -29.76
N GLY A 36 0.68 1.53 -29.90
CA GLY A 36 -0.16 2.72 -30.19
C GLY A 36 -0.90 3.32 -28.98
N GLN A 37 -0.65 2.81 -27.78
CA GLN A 37 -1.28 3.31 -26.55
C GLN A 37 -0.40 3.03 -25.32
N GLY A 38 -0.78 3.57 -24.16
CA GLY A 38 -0.13 3.26 -22.88
C GLY A 38 -0.24 1.79 -22.51
N GLY A 39 0.56 1.37 -21.54
CA GLY A 39 0.48 0.03 -20.97
C GLY A 39 -0.78 -0.18 -20.12
N GLY A 40 -0.88 -1.32 -19.48
CA GLY A 40 -1.99 -1.63 -18.59
C GLY A 40 -1.84 -3.01 -17.95
N PHE A 41 -2.77 -3.36 -17.10
CA PHE A 41 -2.87 -4.72 -16.58
C PHE A 41 -4.32 -5.15 -16.40
N THR A 42 -4.54 -6.45 -16.53
CA THR A 42 -5.86 -7.07 -16.43
C THR A 42 -5.78 -8.22 -15.44
N GLU A 43 -6.71 -8.32 -14.50
CA GLU A 43 -6.93 -9.53 -13.72
C GLU A 43 -8.14 -10.28 -14.29
N VAL A 44 -7.97 -11.56 -14.55
CA VAL A 44 -9.02 -12.44 -15.05
C VAL A 44 -9.20 -13.65 -14.13
N ASP A 45 -10.42 -14.11 -13.98
CA ASP A 45 -10.70 -15.37 -13.29
C ASP A 45 -10.30 -16.60 -14.14
N TYR A 46 -10.48 -17.79 -13.59
CA TYR A 46 -10.15 -19.04 -14.30
C TYR A 46 -11.01 -19.24 -15.56
N ASP A 47 -12.26 -18.76 -15.53
CA ASP A 47 -13.25 -18.84 -16.61
C ASP A 47 -13.08 -17.73 -17.66
N LYS A 48 -12.01 -16.91 -17.52
CA LYS A 48 -11.62 -15.83 -18.44
C LYS A 48 -12.50 -14.57 -18.36
N ASN A 49 -13.28 -14.41 -17.29
CA ASN A 49 -13.98 -13.17 -17.06
C ASN A 49 -13.02 -12.12 -16.52
N ILE A 50 -13.09 -10.89 -17.02
CA ILE A 50 -12.30 -9.77 -16.54
C ILE A 50 -12.85 -9.34 -15.18
N VAL A 51 -12.02 -9.40 -14.14
CA VAL A 51 -12.31 -8.97 -12.77
C VAL A 51 -11.84 -7.54 -12.55
N LEU A 52 -10.72 -7.17 -13.15
CA LEU A 52 -10.13 -5.84 -13.07
C LEU A 52 -9.41 -5.55 -14.38
N ASP A 53 -9.61 -4.35 -14.93
CA ASP A 53 -8.89 -3.88 -16.12
C ASP A 53 -8.46 -2.43 -15.93
N ILE A 54 -7.15 -2.20 -16.00
CA ILE A 54 -6.54 -0.88 -15.79
C ILE A 54 -5.68 -0.56 -16.99
N GLN A 55 -5.98 0.57 -17.64
CA GLN A 55 -5.18 1.14 -18.71
C GLN A 55 -4.46 2.39 -18.20
N TYR A 56 -3.18 2.50 -18.52
CA TYR A 56 -2.39 3.69 -18.22
C TYR A 56 -2.54 4.76 -19.29
N PRO A 57 -2.23 6.02 -19.00
CA PRO A 57 -2.09 7.06 -20.02
C PRO A 57 -1.06 6.65 -21.09
N ASP A 58 -1.20 7.16 -22.31
CA ASP A 58 -0.45 6.74 -23.50
C ASP A 58 1.08 6.75 -23.36
N THR A 59 1.62 7.55 -22.46
CA THR A 59 3.07 7.66 -22.23
C THR A 59 3.57 6.78 -21.08
N VAL A 60 2.67 6.08 -20.37
CA VAL A 60 3.01 5.30 -19.17
C VAL A 60 3.03 3.81 -19.52
N HIS A 61 4.14 3.17 -19.16
CA HIS A 61 4.35 1.74 -19.36
C HIS A 61 4.84 1.10 -18.06
N SER A 62 4.53 -0.18 -17.85
CA SER A 62 5.02 -0.93 -16.69
C SER A 62 5.89 -2.10 -17.12
N TYR A 63 7.03 -2.25 -16.49
CA TYR A 63 7.90 -3.41 -16.73
C TYR A 63 7.27 -4.69 -16.17
N ARG A 64 6.69 -4.60 -14.97
CA ARG A 64 6.05 -5.72 -14.27
C ARG A 64 4.96 -5.19 -13.33
N VAL A 65 3.87 -5.92 -13.25
CA VAL A 65 2.84 -5.74 -12.21
C VAL A 65 2.75 -7.02 -11.40
N THR A 66 2.71 -6.89 -10.09
CA THR A 66 2.55 -8.01 -9.16
C THR A 66 1.47 -7.67 -8.15
N LYS A 67 0.69 -8.67 -7.75
CA LYS A 67 -0.28 -8.59 -6.65
C LYS A 67 0.19 -9.53 -5.55
N SER A 68 0.34 -8.99 -4.36
CA SER A 68 0.69 -9.76 -3.17
C SER A 68 -0.25 -9.40 -2.04
N ASN A 69 -0.44 -10.33 -1.11
CA ASN A 69 -1.08 -10.01 0.14
C ASN A 69 -0.07 -9.18 0.95
N TRP A 70 -0.38 -7.93 1.11
CA TRP A 70 0.30 -7.09 2.08
C TRP A 70 -0.30 -7.45 3.44
N ASN A 71 0.36 -8.31 4.17
CA ASN A 71 0.11 -8.40 5.59
C ASN A 71 0.69 -7.12 6.20
N PHE A 72 -0.13 -6.09 6.25
CA PHE A 72 0.12 -5.06 7.24
C PHE A 72 -0.05 -5.78 8.57
N ASP A 73 0.99 -5.75 9.38
CA ASP A 73 0.89 -6.31 10.72
C ASP A 73 -0.26 -5.57 11.41
N THR A 74 -1.40 -6.24 11.56
CA THR A 74 -2.61 -5.65 12.14
C THR A 74 -2.47 -5.44 13.64
N ASN A 75 -1.31 -5.80 14.19
CA ASN A 75 -0.88 -5.52 15.55
C ASN A 75 -0.18 -4.15 15.70
N LEU A 76 -0.41 -3.23 14.78
CA LEU A 76 0.02 -1.84 14.98
C LEU A 76 -0.75 -1.27 16.18
N ILE A 77 -0.10 -1.23 17.31
CA ILE A 77 -0.63 -0.67 18.54
C ILE A 77 -0.48 0.85 18.41
N SER A 78 -1.61 1.57 18.55
CA SER A 78 -1.56 3.03 18.56
C SER A 78 -0.71 3.49 19.74
N GLY A 79 0.30 4.32 19.47
CA GLY A 79 1.27 4.76 20.48
C GLY A 79 2.55 3.91 20.58
N ASP A 80 2.61 2.75 19.93
CA ASP A 80 3.86 2.01 19.77
C ASP A 80 4.66 2.61 18.61
N THR A 81 5.48 3.57 18.92
CA THR A 81 6.20 4.37 17.92
C THR A 81 7.48 3.72 17.44
N ASN A 82 8.09 2.87 18.28
CA ASN A 82 9.31 2.13 17.96
C ASN A 82 9.06 0.74 17.36
N LEU A 83 7.79 0.25 17.36
CA LEU A 83 7.34 -1.04 16.86
C LEU A 83 7.91 -2.25 17.64
N ASP A 84 8.10 -2.12 18.93
CA ASP A 84 8.51 -3.22 19.78
C ASP A 84 7.33 -3.99 20.42
N SER A 85 6.09 -3.59 20.09
CA SER A 85 4.82 -4.13 20.59
C SER A 85 4.52 -3.78 22.06
N ILE A 86 5.23 -2.81 22.62
CA ILE A 86 5.03 -2.29 23.98
C ILE A 86 4.79 -0.79 23.86
N VAL A 87 3.76 -0.27 24.54
CA VAL A 87 3.56 1.18 24.64
C VAL A 87 4.13 1.65 25.97
N ASP A 88 5.25 2.37 25.92
CA ASP A 88 5.96 2.82 27.12
C ASP A 88 6.62 4.21 26.98
N ILE A 89 7.46 4.56 27.95
CA ILE A 89 8.11 5.88 28.02
C ILE A 89 9.05 6.13 26.83
N ILE A 90 9.55 5.08 26.15
CA ILE A 90 10.39 5.23 24.96
C ILE A 90 9.56 5.81 23.83
N ASP A 91 8.33 5.31 23.64
CA ASP A 91 7.42 5.81 22.64
C ASP A 91 7.04 7.26 22.89
N LEU A 92 6.75 7.60 24.16
CA LEU A 92 6.45 8.98 24.55
C LEU A 92 7.61 9.91 24.21
N SER A 93 8.85 9.48 24.42
CA SER A 93 10.04 10.26 24.09
C SER A 93 10.22 10.46 22.59
N LEU A 94 9.86 9.47 21.78
CA LEU A 94 9.91 9.55 20.32
C LEU A 94 8.87 10.52 19.76
N ILE A 95 7.62 10.50 20.27
CA ILE A 95 6.59 11.48 19.88
C ILE A 95 7.02 12.90 20.27
N ALA A 96 7.52 13.09 21.49
CA ALA A 96 7.99 14.38 21.95
C ALA A 96 9.15 14.95 21.11
N ASN A 97 10.07 14.09 20.70
CA ASN A 97 11.15 14.50 19.80
C ASN A 97 10.61 14.84 18.41
N TYR A 98 9.61 14.12 17.92
CA TYR A 98 9.03 14.35 16.61
C TYR A 98 8.20 15.63 16.56
N SER A 99 7.39 15.91 17.57
CA SER A 99 6.56 17.12 17.66
C SER A 99 7.36 18.42 17.68
N ASN A 100 8.60 18.37 18.17
CA ASN A 100 9.52 19.52 18.22
C ASN A 100 10.29 19.77 16.90
N GLN A 101 10.13 18.92 15.86
CA GLN A 101 10.77 19.11 14.57
C GLN A 101 9.85 19.88 13.61
N GLU A 102 10.43 20.70 12.71
CA GLU A 102 9.65 21.31 11.62
C GLU A 102 9.07 20.21 10.73
N GLN A 103 7.78 20.00 10.82
CA GLN A 103 7.05 18.97 10.07
C GLN A 103 6.83 19.42 8.61
N SER A 104 7.86 19.33 7.77
CA SER A 104 7.77 19.73 6.36
C SER A 104 7.04 18.71 5.47
N SER A 105 6.81 17.49 5.90
CA SER A 105 5.96 16.50 5.24
C SER A 105 5.55 15.40 6.22
N LEU A 106 4.26 15.38 6.57
CA LEU A 106 3.70 14.28 7.35
C LEU A 106 3.60 13.04 6.47
N ASP A 107 4.43 12.04 6.72
CA ASP A 107 4.28 10.72 6.17
C ASP A 107 3.08 10.03 6.85
N VAL A 108 2.27 9.33 6.06
CA VAL A 108 1.09 8.57 6.53
C VAL A 108 1.47 7.58 7.65
N PHE A 109 2.67 7.03 7.62
CA PHE A 109 3.17 6.14 8.67
C PHE A 109 3.38 6.84 10.02
N HIS A 110 3.87 8.08 10.01
CA HIS A 110 4.04 8.86 11.23
C HIS A 110 2.68 9.28 11.81
N LEU A 111 1.74 9.73 10.96
CA LEU A 111 0.38 10.04 11.41
C LEU A 111 -0.29 8.84 12.08
N PHE A 112 -0.17 7.65 11.51
CA PHE A 112 -0.82 6.47 12.10
C PHE A 112 -0.27 6.10 13.48
N ARG A 113 1.01 6.33 13.74
CA ARG A 113 1.70 5.91 14.96
C ARG A 113 1.75 6.98 16.03
N PHE A 114 1.86 8.24 15.64
CA PHE A 114 2.12 9.38 16.54
C PHE A 114 0.89 10.24 16.78
N ASP A 115 -0.09 10.22 15.88
CA ASP A 115 -1.37 10.92 16.03
C ASP A 115 -2.32 10.03 16.85
N ILE A 116 -2.21 10.14 18.16
CA ILE A 116 -2.92 9.30 19.13
C ILE A 116 -4.39 9.69 19.23
N ASN A 117 -4.69 11.00 19.15
CA ASN A 117 -6.04 11.54 19.21
C ASN A 117 -6.77 11.51 17.85
N LYS A 118 -6.06 11.20 16.73
CA LYS A 118 -6.56 11.10 15.37
C LYS A 118 -7.10 12.41 14.77
N ASP A 119 -6.51 13.53 15.15
CA ASP A 119 -6.88 14.86 14.64
C ASP A 119 -6.04 15.30 13.43
N ARG A 120 -5.10 14.45 12.96
CA ARG A 120 -4.15 14.65 11.85
C ARG A 120 -3.04 15.66 12.15
N HIS A 121 -2.82 15.97 13.40
CA HIS A 121 -1.71 16.79 13.86
C HIS A 121 -0.93 16.00 14.91
N ILE A 122 0.39 16.09 14.88
CA ILE A 122 1.23 15.48 15.91
C ILE A 122 1.75 16.62 16.78
N ASN A 123 1.22 16.71 17.99
CA ASN A 123 1.47 17.82 18.90
C ASN A 123 1.42 17.40 20.38
N ASP A 124 1.41 18.38 21.30
CA ASP A 124 1.39 18.12 22.73
C ASP A 124 0.16 17.35 23.20
N ASP A 125 -0.96 17.41 22.48
CA ASP A 125 -2.18 16.69 22.86
C ASP A 125 -1.99 15.18 22.72
N ASP A 126 -1.22 14.73 21.69
CA ASP A 126 -0.85 13.32 21.53
C ASP A 126 0.10 12.86 22.63
N ILE A 127 1.07 13.71 22.99
CA ILE A 127 2.01 13.41 24.07
C ILE A 127 1.25 13.23 25.38
N HIS A 128 0.31 14.13 25.70
CA HIS A 128 -0.52 14.05 26.89
C HIS A 128 -1.40 12.80 26.91
N LEU A 129 -2.03 12.48 25.79
CA LEU A 129 -2.89 11.31 25.67
C LEU A 129 -2.10 10.01 25.83
N LEU A 130 -0.92 9.92 25.17
CA LEU A 130 -0.06 8.75 25.32
C LEU A 130 0.46 8.59 26.75
N ALA A 131 0.83 9.69 27.42
CA ALA A 131 1.23 9.66 28.81
C ALA A 131 0.12 9.11 29.71
N GLN A 132 -1.15 9.51 29.50
CA GLN A 132 -2.29 8.97 30.23
C GLN A 132 -2.47 7.46 30.00
N ILE A 133 -2.33 7.00 28.77
CA ILE A 133 -2.40 5.55 28.43
C ILE A 133 -1.32 4.78 29.18
N ILE A 134 -0.08 5.27 29.21
CA ILE A 134 1.05 4.59 29.87
C ILE A 134 0.85 4.48 31.39
N ILE A 135 0.30 5.51 32.03
CA ILE A 135 0.08 5.50 33.50
C ILE A 135 -1.28 4.91 33.90
N GLY A 136 -2.10 4.49 32.94
CA GLY A 136 -3.38 3.79 33.18
C GLY A 136 -4.50 4.72 33.66
N LEU A 137 -4.55 5.96 33.18
CA LEU A 137 -5.59 6.94 33.43
C LEU A 137 -6.61 7.01 32.29
#